data_c445da35d80f4df6728d4493112ca69e
#
_entry.id   c445da35d80f4df6728d4493112ca69e
#
_cell.length_a   1.000
_cell.length_b   1.000
_cell.length_c   1.000
_cell.angle_alpha   90.00
_cell.angle_beta   90.00
_cell.angle_gamma   90.00
#
_symmetry.space_group_name_H-M   'P 1'
#
loop_
_entity.id
_entity.type
_entity.pdbx_description
1 polymer ?
#
loop_
_entity_poly.entity_id
_entity_poly.type
_entity_poly.pdbx_seq_one_letter_code
_entity_poly.pdbx_strand_id
1 'polypeptide(L)'
;MNHQTPSSAFAHLPGTLKLGDREVRRMGFGAMRLPGKDVWGLPDDVENARNVIRRSIDLGVQFIDTSWYYGPHVSNPIIAEAIHPYPEDVVIATKLGGKRTPDKGWAPFNRPEELRQGCEHDLRELRVETLEVVHLRYIPNDVPFLESLDVLIQLRSEGKLRHIGLSNVNTAQVKLAMERTPVVTVQNLFNVSGGAGFLAKATHAEVEAPEEVLDFCTSQGIPFLPFFPLAVGTFARSHGALDAVAARHGATPAQIALAWLLARSPVMLPIPGTSSLAHLEENWAASAIHLSPEELGSIAAEARN
;
A
#
# COMPACT_ATOMS: atom_id res chain seq x y z
N MET A 1 29.90 -9.58 -20.31
CA MET A 1 28.79 -9.38 -19.35
C MET A 1 27.51 -9.32 -20.16
N ASN A 2 26.74 -10.41 -20.19
CA ASN A 2 25.54 -10.49 -21.01
C ASN A 2 24.38 -9.79 -20.24
N HIS A 3 23.98 -8.62 -20.72
CA HIS A 3 22.68 -8.06 -20.36
C HIS A 3 21.60 -8.94 -21.00
N GLN A 4 21.03 -9.84 -20.21
CA GLN A 4 19.81 -10.51 -20.60
C GLN A 4 18.70 -9.45 -20.68
N THR A 5 18.18 -9.25 -21.88
CA THR A 5 16.96 -8.49 -22.14
C THR A 5 15.84 -9.07 -21.26
N PRO A 6 15.01 -8.23 -20.57
CA PRO A 6 13.91 -8.74 -19.76
C PRO A 6 13.00 -9.62 -20.62
N SER A 7 12.67 -10.79 -20.10
CA SER A 7 11.78 -11.78 -20.70
C SER A 7 10.46 -11.13 -21.11
N SER A 8 9.87 -11.58 -22.22
CA SER A 8 8.58 -11.16 -22.80
C SER A 8 7.36 -11.22 -21.84
N ALA A 9 7.54 -11.74 -20.63
CA ALA A 9 6.52 -11.75 -19.55
C ALA A 9 6.10 -10.35 -19.07
N PHE A 10 6.85 -9.30 -19.40
CA PHE A 10 6.57 -7.93 -18.96
C PHE A 10 5.79 -7.07 -19.98
N ALA A 11 5.44 -7.63 -21.13
CA ALA A 11 4.84 -6.87 -22.24
C ALA A 11 3.40 -6.36 -22.00
N HIS A 12 2.74 -6.77 -20.90
CA HIS A 12 1.33 -6.44 -20.61
C HIS A 12 1.12 -5.83 -19.21
N LEU A 13 2.13 -5.13 -18.67
CA LEU A 13 1.98 -4.50 -17.37
C LEU A 13 1.02 -3.30 -17.44
N PRO A 14 0.21 -3.05 -16.40
CA PRO A 14 -0.61 -1.85 -16.32
C PRO A 14 0.29 -0.63 -16.36
N GLY A 15 -0.16 0.46 -16.96
CA GLY A 15 0.58 1.70 -17.11
C GLY A 15 1.26 2.18 -15.83
N THR A 16 1.90 3.33 -15.87
CA THR A 16 2.63 3.91 -14.75
C THR A 16 1.83 5.01 -14.06
N LEU A 17 2.24 5.37 -12.85
CA LEU A 17 1.73 6.49 -12.06
C LEU A 17 2.89 7.37 -11.60
N LYS A 18 2.65 8.67 -11.53
CA LYS A 18 3.60 9.63 -10.97
C LYS A 18 3.36 9.83 -9.47
N LEU A 19 4.43 9.73 -8.70
CA LEU A 19 4.50 9.99 -7.26
C LEU A 19 5.46 11.17 -7.05
N GLY A 20 4.98 12.39 -7.20
CA GLY A 20 5.85 13.57 -7.26
C GLY A 20 6.72 13.54 -8.51
N ASP A 21 8.04 13.45 -8.35
CA ASP A 21 9.04 13.33 -9.43
C ASP A 21 9.40 11.88 -9.79
N ARG A 22 8.80 10.90 -9.10
CA ARG A 22 9.02 9.47 -9.35
C ARG A 22 7.91 8.90 -10.23
N GLU A 23 8.23 7.86 -10.98
CA GLU A 23 7.28 7.10 -11.78
C GLU A 23 7.36 5.62 -11.41
N VAL A 24 6.22 4.99 -11.14
CA VAL A 24 6.13 3.58 -10.75
C VAL A 24 5.02 2.85 -11.48
N ARG A 25 5.15 1.54 -11.65
CA ARG A 25 4.10 0.68 -12.18
C ARG A 25 2.91 0.61 -11.24
N ARG A 26 1.72 0.42 -11.79
CA ARG A 26 0.44 0.43 -11.06
C ARG A 26 0.15 -0.83 -10.23
N MET A 27 1.19 -1.56 -9.82
CA MET A 27 1.12 -2.66 -8.88
C MET A 27 2.34 -2.60 -7.98
N GLY A 28 2.13 -2.45 -6.68
CA GLY A 28 3.18 -2.42 -5.67
C GLY A 28 3.21 -3.67 -4.81
N PHE A 29 4.02 -3.63 -3.76
CA PHE A 29 4.12 -4.67 -2.73
C PHE A 29 3.88 -4.08 -1.34
N GLY A 30 3.01 -4.72 -0.54
CA GLY A 30 2.73 -4.36 0.86
C GLY A 30 3.54 -5.23 1.83
N ALA A 31 4.42 -4.61 2.62
CA ALA A 31 5.34 -5.33 3.51
C ALA A 31 4.72 -5.75 4.86
N MET A 32 3.44 -5.45 5.11
CA MET A 32 2.78 -5.75 6.38
C MET A 32 2.70 -7.26 6.69
N ARG A 33 2.86 -8.14 5.69
CA ARG A 33 2.84 -9.59 5.85
C ARG A 33 4.23 -10.23 5.98
N LEU A 34 5.31 -9.44 5.97
CA LEU A 34 6.66 -9.93 6.18
C LEU A 34 6.94 -10.34 7.64
N PRO A 35 6.46 -9.59 8.67
CA PRO A 35 6.58 -10.02 10.06
C PRO A 35 5.84 -11.30 10.37
N GLY A 36 6.08 -11.83 11.57
CA GLY A 36 5.41 -13.00 12.10
C GLY A 36 3.89 -12.81 12.23
N LYS A 37 3.24 -13.84 12.76
CA LYS A 37 1.79 -13.88 12.94
C LYS A 37 1.27 -12.62 13.64
N ASP A 38 0.12 -12.14 13.22
CA ASP A 38 -0.54 -10.92 13.74
C ASP A 38 0.27 -9.63 13.49
N VAL A 39 1.16 -9.62 12.50
CA VAL A 39 2.08 -8.51 12.23
C VAL A 39 2.93 -8.21 13.46
N TRP A 40 3.51 -9.25 14.09
CA TRP A 40 4.25 -9.13 15.33
C TRP A 40 5.49 -10.02 15.37
N GLY A 41 6.64 -9.41 15.69
CA GLY A 41 7.91 -10.10 15.82
C GLY A 41 8.46 -10.63 14.48
N LEU A 42 9.56 -11.35 14.56
CA LEU A 42 10.18 -11.97 13.39
C LEU A 42 9.29 -13.08 12.81
N PRO A 43 9.28 -13.27 11.49
CA PRO A 43 8.68 -14.45 10.89
C PRO A 43 9.49 -15.71 11.20
N ASP A 44 8.85 -16.87 11.12
CA ASP A 44 9.52 -18.17 11.35
C ASP A 44 10.68 -18.41 10.36
N ASP A 45 10.55 -17.91 9.15
CA ASP A 45 11.58 -17.97 8.11
C ASP A 45 11.91 -16.55 7.59
N VAL A 46 12.92 -15.94 8.20
CA VAL A 46 13.40 -14.60 7.85
C VAL A 46 14.02 -14.57 6.44
N GLU A 47 14.68 -15.65 6.04
CA GLU A 47 15.31 -15.69 4.71
C GLU A 47 14.25 -15.81 3.60
N ASN A 48 13.18 -16.57 3.83
CA ASN A 48 12.03 -16.54 2.92
C ASN A 48 11.43 -15.15 2.80
N ALA A 49 11.29 -14.40 3.91
CA ALA A 49 10.80 -13.02 3.86
C ALA A 49 11.69 -12.10 3.01
N ARG A 50 13.04 -12.25 3.12
CA ARG A 50 13.99 -11.54 2.24
C ARG A 50 13.87 -11.97 0.79
N ASN A 51 13.68 -13.26 0.54
CA ASN A 51 13.52 -13.80 -0.83
C ASN A 51 12.22 -13.30 -1.48
N VAL A 52 11.15 -13.12 -0.74
CA VAL A 52 9.91 -12.48 -1.24
C VAL A 52 10.19 -11.05 -1.71
N ILE A 53 10.97 -10.27 -0.95
CA ILE A 53 11.37 -8.90 -1.37
C ILE A 53 12.26 -8.93 -2.62
N ARG A 54 13.31 -9.76 -2.64
CA ARG A 54 14.19 -9.89 -3.83
C ARG A 54 13.37 -10.27 -5.06
N ARG A 55 12.50 -11.29 -4.91
CA ARG A 55 11.64 -11.75 -6.00
C ARG A 55 10.66 -10.68 -6.48
N SER A 56 10.15 -9.83 -5.59
CA SER A 56 9.29 -8.72 -6.00
C SER A 56 10.02 -7.75 -6.95
N ILE A 57 11.28 -7.44 -6.68
CA ILE A 57 12.12 -6.62 -7.55
C ILE A 57 12.38 -7.32 -8.89
N ASP A 58 12.70 -8.61 -8.88
CA ASP A 58 12.93 -9.42 -10.11
C ASP A 58 11.67 -9.43 -10.99
N LEU A 59 10.47 -9.42 -10.41
CA LEU A 59 9.19 -9.32 -11.12
C LEU A 59 8.92 -7.92 -11.68
N GLY A 60 9.66 -6.90 -11.23
CA GLY A 60 9.54 -5.53 -11.67
C GLY A 60 8.65 -4.65 -10.78
N VAL A 61 8.45 -5.01 -9.52
CA VAL A 61 7.83 -4.12 -8.52
C VAL A 61 8.73 -2.92 -8.31
N GLN A 62 8.15 -1.72 -8.43
CA GLN A 62 8.84 -0.44 -8.26
C GLN A 62 8.32 0.36 -7.07
N PHE A 63 7.32 -0.15 -6.35
CA PHE A 63 6.74 0.50 -5.19
C PHE A 63 6.58 -0.50 -4.04
N ILE A 64 7.25 -0.23 -2.91
CA ILE A 64 7.14 -1.03 -1.68
C ILE A 64 6.56 -0.16 -0.58
N ASP A 65 5.44 -0.62 -0.01
CA ASP A 65 4.76 0.04 1.11
C ASP A 65 5.12 -0.66 2.42
N THR A 66 5.71 0.07 3.36
CA THR A 66 6.16 -0.44 4.66
C THR A 66 5.80 0.47 5.82
N SER A 67 6.31 0.19 7.01
CA SER A 67 6.31 1.06 8.19
C SER A 67 7.21 0.46 9.29
N TRP A 68 7.85 1.33 10.10
CA TRP A 68 8.66 0.92 11.25
C TRP A 68 7.87 0.11 12.29
N TYR A 69 6.55 0.33 12.38
CA TYR A 69 5.68 -0.39 13.32
C TYR A 69 5.13 -1.72 12.77
N TYR A 70 5.57 -2.16 11.60
CA TYR A 70 5.25 -3.51 11.12
C TYR A 70 6.20 -4.52 11.72
N GLY A 71 5.67 -5.31 12.67
CA GLY A 71 6.38 -6.32 13.37
C GLY A 71 6.87 -6.07 14.81
N PRO A 72 6.77 -4.90 15.48
CA PRO A 72 7.45 -3.63 15.29
C PRO A 72 8.97 -3.79 15.03
N HIS A 73 9.54 -2.89 14.25
CA HIS A 73 10.97 -2.91 13.87
C HIS A 73 11.42 -4.18 13.11
N VAL A 74 10.52 -4.80 12.32
CA VAL A 74 10.82 -6.04 11.60
C VAL A 74 10.81 -5.84 10.08
N SER A 75 9.75 -5.23 9.51
CA SER A 75 9.63 -5.13 8.04
C SER A 75 10.74 -4.30 7.40
N ASN A 76 11.06 -3.14 7.98
CA ASN A 76 12.09 -2.25 7.43
C ASN A 76 13.49 -2.90 7.41
N PRO A 77 13.98 -3.52 8.50
CA PRO A 77 15.24 -4.26 8.46
C PRO A 77 15.24 -5.39 7.42
N ILE A 78 14.17 -6.16 7.28
CA ILE A 78 14.06 -7.23 6.28
C ILE A 78 14.20 -6.66 4.87
N ILE A 79 13.52 -5.53 4.57
CA ILE A 79 13.62 -4.87 3.27
C ILE A 79 15.06 -4.39 3.02
N ALA A 80 15.65 -3.68 3.98
CA ALA A 80 17.01 -3.18 3.86
C ALA A 80 18.04 -4.31 3.69
N GLU A 81 17.91 -5.38 4.44
CA GLU A 81 18.81 -6.55 4.31
C GLU A 81 18.63 -7.30 2.99
N ALA A 82 17.44 -7.25 2.40
CA ALA A 82 17.18 -7.91 1.14
C ALA A 82 17.74 -7.17 -0.07
N ILE A 83 17.59 -5.82 -0.12
CA ILE A 83 17.79 -5.04 -1.35
C ILE A 83 18.56 -3.73 -1.19
N HIS A 84 19.15 -3.44 -0.01
CA HIS A 84 20.02 -2.26 0.12
C HIS A 84 21.44 -2.59 -0.41
N PRO A 85 22.08 -1.70 -1.22
CA PRO A 85 21.57 -0.42 -1.74
C PRO A 85 20.39 -0.60 -2.69
N TYR A 86 19.39 0.27 -2.53
CA TYR A 86 18.12 0.16 -3.28
C TYR A 86 18.32 0.39 -4.77
N PRO A 87 17.62 -0.36 -5.66
CA PRO A 87 17.56 -0.03 -7.09
C PRO A 87 17.01 1.40 -7.29
N GLU A 88 17.57 2.11 -8.26
CA GLU A 88 17.24 3.54 -8.50
C GLU A 88 15.76 3.78 -8.83
N ASP A 89 15.13 2.81 -9.49
CA ASP A 89 13.73 2.88 -9.91
C ASP A 89 12.73 2.39 -8.83
N VAL A 90 13.20 1.99 -7.65
CA VAL A 90 12.36 1.53 -6.55
C VAL A 90 12.05 2.67 -5.58
N VAL A 91 10.77 2.86 -5.32
CA VAL A 91 10.23 3.80 -4.33
C VAL A 91 9.80 3.04 -3.08
N ILE A 92 10.37 3.37 -1.93
CA ILE A 92 9.91 2.85 -0.64
C ILE A 92 9.06 3.92 0.04
N ALA A 93 7.82 3.58 0.31
CA ALA A 93 6.90 4.41 1.08
C ALA A 93 6.75 3.86 2.50
N THR A 94 6.83 4.73 3.48
CA THR A 94 6.58 4.40 4.89
C THR A 94 5.44 5.21 5.47
N LYS A 95 5.14 5.00 6.75
CA LYS A 95 4.02 5.65 7.44
C LYS A 95 4.41 6.14 8.82
N LEU A 96 3.99 7.36 9.13
CA LEU A 96 4.06 7.94 10.47
C LEU A 96 2.63 8.16 11.02
N GLY A 97 2.47 8.16 12.33
CA GLY A 97 1.21 8.47 13.01
C GLY A 97 0.51 7.28 13.66
N GLY A 98 1.08 6.09 13.56
CA GLY A 98 0.59 4.89 14.23
C GLY A 98 1.68 4.12 14.97
N LYS A 99 1.29 3.30 15.92
CA LYS A 99 2.15 2.31 16.59
C LYS A 99 1.40 1.04 16.91
N ARG A 100 2.15 -0.02 17.23
CA ARG A 100 1.60 -1.25 17.80
C ARG A 100 1.67 -1.21 19.33
N THR A 101 0.67 -1.74 19.97
CA THR A 101 0.60 -1.89 21.42
C THR A 101 1.03 -3.31 21.86
N PRO A 102 1.45 -3.54 23.13
CA PRO A 102 1.89 -4.86 23.59
C PRO A 102 0.85 -5.97 23.44
N ASP A 103 -0.43 -5.63 23.47
CA ASP A 103 -1.56 -6.54 23.20
C ASP A 103 -1.81 -6.75 21.70
N LYS A 104 -0.86 -6.35 20.86
CA LYS A 104 -0.91 -6.40 19.38
C LYS A 104 -2.02 -5.54 18.77
N GLY A 105 -2.54 -4.55 19.50
CA GLY A 105 -3.45 -3.53 19.00
C GLY A 105 -2.75 -2.45 18.15
N TRP A 106 -3.53 -1.50 17.71
CA TRP A 106 -3.08 -0.31 16.99
C TRP A 106 -3.46 0.92 17.81
N ALA A 107 -2.54 1.89 17.91
CA ALA A 107 -2.76 3.13 18.63
C ALA A 107 -2.22 4.35 17.85
N PRO A 108 -2.74 5.55 18.10
CA PRO A 108 -2.15 6.77 17.56
C PRO A 108 -0.70 6.95 18.09
N PHE A 109 0.12 7.53 17.24
CA PHE A 109 1.51 7.93 17.51
C PHE A 109 1.81 9.17 16.67
N ASN A 110 1.00 10.22 16.86
CA ASN A 110 0.95 11.37 15.97
C ASN A 110 1.17 12.72 16.67
N ARG A 111 1.67 12.72 17.91
CA ARG A 111 2.22 13.92 18.51
C ARG A 111 3.49 14.36 17.77
N PRO A 112 3.84 15.64 17.77
CA PRO A 112 5.03 16.14 17.07
C PRO A 112 6.31 15.33 17.35
N GLU A 113 6.59 15.06 18.63
CA GLU A 113 7.76 14.27 19.05
C GLU A 113 7.66 12.80 18.61
N GLU A 114 6.47 12.21 18.61
CA GLU A 114 6.24 10.84 18.19
C GLU A 114 6.42 10.67 16.68
N LEU A 115 5.93 11.61 15.87
CA LEU A 115 6.14 11.62 14.42
C LEU A 115 7.63 11.75 14.07
N ARG A 116 8.37 12.61 14.77
CA ARG A 116 9.81 12.74 14.61
C ARG A 116 10.55 11.46 15.00
N GLN A 117 10.17 10.85 16.12
CA GLN A 117 10.73 9.56 16.54
C GLN A 117 10.48 8.47 15.51
N GLY A 118 9.27 8.36 14.97
CA GLY A 118 8.93 7.39 13.91
C GLY A 118 9.76 7.63 12.65
N CYS A 119 9.98 8.87 12.26
CA CYS A 119 10.85 9.23 11.13
C CYS A 119 12.29 8.74 11.34
N GLU A 120 12.86 8.96 12.53
CA GLU A 120 14.21 8.49 12.86
C GLU A 120 14.32 6.95 12.87
N HIS A 121 13.24 6.24 13.27
CA HIS A 121 13.18 4.79 13.15
C HIS A 121 13.25 4.35 11.68
N ASP A 122 12.41 4.91 10.83
CA ASP A 122 12.35 4.56 9.41
C ASP A 122 13.69 4.86 8.70
N LEU A 123 14.30 6.06 8.91
CA LEU A 123 15.58 6.42 8.32
C LEU A 123 16.69 5.43 8.69
N ARG A 124 16.79 5.11 9.98
CA ARG A 124 17.81 4.18 10.49
C ARG A 124 17.62 2.77 9.98
N GLU A 125 16.39 2.25 10.03
CA GLU A 125 16.09 0.86 9.69
C GLU A 125 16.13 0.60 8.20
N LEU A 126 15.69 1.57 7.39
CA LEU A 126 15.82 1.52 5.94
C LEU A 126 17.23 1.91 5.45
N ARG A 127 18.13 2.39 6.33
CA ARG A 127 19.50 2.78 6.01
C ARG A 127 19.56 3.87 4.94
N VAL A 128 18.72 4.88 5.06
CA VAL A 128 18.66 6.02 4.13
C VAL A 128 18.76 7.35 4.88
N GLU A 129 19.24 8.38 4.22
CA GLU A 129 19.29 9.75 4.76
C GLU A 129 17.98 10.51 4.53
N THR A 130 17.22 10.13 3.51
CA THR A 130 15.94 10.75 3.14
C THR A 130 14.94 9.67 2.77
N LEU A 131 13.74 9.72 3.35
CA LEU A 131 12.62 8.86 2.99
C LEU A 131 11.95 9.36 1.71
N GLU A 132 11.68 8.48 0.75
CA GLU A 132 11.10 8.88 -0.55
C GLU A 132 9.65 9.35 -0.42
N VAL A 133 8.78 8.52 0.15
CA VAL A 133 7.37 8.84 0.40
C VAL A 133 7.00 8.51 1.84
N VAL A 134 6.40 9.47 2.54
CA VAL A 134 5.92 9.26 3.91
C VAL A 134 4.43 9.57 3.98
N HIS A 135 3.63 8.56 4.32
CA HIS A 135 2.22 8.74 4.58
C HIS A 135 1.99 9.21 6.03
N LEU A 136 1.31 10.34 6.20
CA LEU A 136 0.67 10.63 7.48
C LEU A 136 -0.52 9.67 7.65
N ARG A 137 -0.34 8.62 8.45
CA ARG A 137 -1.45 7.76 8.86
C ARG A 137 -2.18 8.42 10.02
N TYR A 138 -3.28 9.07 9.71
CA TYR A 138 -4.05 9.75 10.74
C TYR A 138 -4.97 8.76 11.47
N ILE A 139 -4.77 8.67 12.79
CA ILE A 139 -5.67 7.98 13.71
C ILE A 139 -6.21 9.06 14.65
N PRO A 140 -7.53 9.33 14.64
CA PRO A 140 -8.11 10.39 15.45
C PRO A 140 -7.78 10.26 16.94
N ASN A 141 -7.35 11.36 17.55
CA ASN A 141 -7.09 11.50 18.97
C ASN A 141 -7.20 13.00 19.36
N ASP A 142 -6.52 13.39 20.46
CA ASP A 142 -6.46 14.77 20.93
C ASP A 142 -5.53 15.71 20.11
N VAL A 143 -4.77 15.16 19.14
CA VAL A 143 -3.90 15.94 18.24
C VAL A 143 -4.66 16.27 16.94
N PRO A 144 -4.81 17.54 16.57
CA PRO A 144 -5.45 17.93 15.32
C PRO A 144 -4.69 17.42 14.10
N PHE A 145 -5.42 17.04 13.04
CA PHE A 145 -4.85 16.57 11.78
C PHE A 145 -3.80 17.52 11.19
N LEU A 146 -4.08 18.83 11.20
CA LEU A 146 -3.18 19.82 10.63
C LEU A 146 -1.89 19.99 11.44
N GLU A 147 -1.93 19.81 12.76
CA GLU A 147 -0.74 19.81 13.59
C GLU A 147 0.20 18.64 13.22
N SER A 148 -0.35 17.46 13.07
CA SER A 148 0.42 16.29 12.60
C SER A 148 0.97 16.51 11.19
N LEU A 149 0.20 17.11 10.28
CA LEU A 149 0.64 17.41 8.92
C LEU A 149 1.79 18.43 8.90
N ASP A 150 1.71 19.47 9.73
CA ASP A 150 2.76 20.51 9.83
C ASP A 150 4.10 19.92 10.25
N VAL A 151 4.12 18.85 11.07
CA VAL A 151 5.37 18.12 11.40
C VAL A 151 5.96 17.45 10.16
N LEU A 152 5.17 16.80 9.31
CA LEU A 152 5.69 16.20 8.07
C LEU A 152 6.23 17.29 7.12
N ILE A 153 5.57 18.44 7.05
CA ILE A 153 6.05 19.59 6.26
C ILE A 153 7.39 20.07 6.77
N GLN A 154 7.59 20.15 8.11
CA GLN A 154 8.88 20.49 8.71
C GLN A 154 9.94 19.43 8.42
N LEU A 155 9.64 18.14 8.61
CA LEU A 155 10.57 17.04 8.29
C LEU A 155 11.00 17.06 6.82
N ARG A 156 10.09 17.44 5.90
CA ARG A 156 10.43 17.65 4.50
C ARG A 156 11.38 18.82 4.31
N SER A 157 11.14 19.95 4.97
CA SER A 157 12.03 21.12 4.90
C SER A 157 13.42 20.84 5.49
N GLU A 158 13.52 19.90 6.44
CA GLU A 158 14.76 19.40 7.02
C GLU A 158 15.48 18.37 6.13
N GLY A 159 14.89 17.98 4.99
CA GLY A 159 15.45 16.99 4.06
C GLY A 159 15.30 15.54 4.51
N LYS A 160 14.53 15.26 5.58
CA LYS A 160 14.34 13.91 6.12
C LYS A 160 13.33 13.08 5.32
N LEU A 161 12.45 13.74 4.60
CA LEU A 161 11.53 13.09 3.64
C LEU A 161 11.36 13.95 2.39
N ARG A 162 11.06 13.33 1.26
CA ARG A 162 10.90 13.98 -0.04
C ARG A 162 9.43 14.31 -0.34
N HIS A 163 8.56 13.32 -0.24
CA HIS A 163 7.16 13.43 -0.61
C HIS A 163 6.23 13.06 0.54
N ILE A 164 5.11 13.79 0.64
CA ILE A 164 4.06 13.55 1.64
C ILE A 164 2.88 12.87 0.97
N GLY A 165 2.48 11.73 1.52
CA GLY A 165 1.21 11.07 1.28
C GLY A 165 0.31 11.15 2.51
N LEU A 166 -0.94 10.75 2.35
CA LEU A 166 -1.91 10.68 3.44
C LEU A 166 -2.45 9.26 3.56
N SER A 167 -2.83 8.84 4.76
CA SER A 167 -3.45 7.54 4.97
C SER A 167 -4.55 7.63 6.03
N ASN A 168 -5.66 6.94 5.77
CA ASN A 168 -6.81 6.91 6.66
C ASN A 168 -7.45 8.30 6.82
N VAL A 169 -7.71 8.98 5.70
CA VAL A 169 -8.21 10.36 5.62
C VAL A 169 -9.51 10.42 4.83
N ASN A 170 -10.32 11.44 5.10
CA ASN A 170 -11.48 11.80 4.29
C ASN A 170 -11.13 12.87 3.24
N THR A 171 -12.07 13.16 2.34
CA THR A 171 -11.90 14.15 1.25
C THR A 171 -11.62 15.56 1.79
N ALA A 172 -12.24 15.95 2.90
CA ALA A 172 -12.01 17.26 3.50
C ALA A 172 -10.55 17.40 4.00
N GLN A 173 -10.02 16.34 4.64
CA GLN A 173 -8.62 16.31 5.09
C GLN A 173 -7.64 16.33 3.92
N VAL A 174 -7.93 15.63 2.81
CA VAL A 174 -7.09 15.68 1.61
C VAL A 174 -7.07 17.12 1.05
N LYS A 175 -8.22 17.78 0.92
CA LYS A 175 -8.31 19.18 0.47
C LYS A 175 -7.50 20.12 1.37
N LEU A 176 -7.71 20.05 2.69
CA LEU A 176 -6.96 20.86 3.67
C LEU A 176 -5.44 20.65 3.58
N ALA A 177 -5.00 19.40 3.34
CA ALA A 177 -3.58 19.14 3.18
C ALA A 177 -3.04 19.74 1.87
N MET A 178 -3.79 19.64 0.76
CA MET A 178 -3.41 20.22 -0.53
C MET A 178 -3.26 21.74 -0.51
N GLU A 179 -3.95 22.45 0.38
CA GLU A 179 -3.78 23.89 0.58
C GLU A 179 -2.40 24.23 1.20
N ARG A 180 -1.73 23.29 1.84
CA ARG A 180 -0.45 23.50 2.57
C ARG A 180 0.74 22.86 1.91
N THR A 181 0.54 21.75 1.20
CA THR A 181 1.63 20.95 0.63
C THR A 181 1.14 20.09 -0.53
N PRO A 182 1.99 19.79 -1.54
CA PRO A 182 1.68 18.75 -2.51
C PRO A 182 1.44 17.41 -1.79
N VAL A 183 0.32 16.76 -2.09
CA VAL A 183 -0.04 15.40 -1.65
C VAL A 183 0.18 14.48 -2.83
N VAL A 184 1.15 13.56 -2.73
CA VAL A 184 1.54 12.70 -3.86
C VAL A 184 0.80 11.37 -3.91
N THR A 185 0.20 10.94 -2.79
CA THR A 185 -0.58 9.69 -2.71
C THR A 185 -1.62 9.78 -1.60
N VAL A 186 -2.69 9.00 -1.73
CA VAL A 186 -3.65 8.73 -0.64
C VAL A 186 -3.77 7.22 -0.47
N GLN A 187 -3.66 6.74 0.78
CA GLN A 187 -3.75 5.33 1.11
C GLN A 187 -4.90 5.08 2.09
N ASN A 188 -6.00 4.52 1.62
CA ASN A 188 -7.18 4.23 2.43
C ASN A 188 -7.64 2.78 2.27
N LEU A 189 -8.50 2.31 3.19
CA LEU A 189 -9.16 1.03 3.07
C LEU A 189 -10.02 1.00 1.81
N PHE A 190 -9.73 0.07 0.89
CA PHE A 190 -10.55 -0.13 -0.29
C PHE A 190 -10.32 -1.54 -0.88
N ASN A 191 -11.40 -2.20 -1.23
CA ASN A 191 -11.39 -3.50 -1.91
C ASN A 191 -12.72 -3.72 -2.63
N VAL A 192 -12.91 -4.87 -3.26
CA VAL A 192 -14.14 -5.21 -3.99
C VAL A 192 -15.40 -5.03 -3.15
N SER A 193 -15.36 -5.29 -1.85
CA SER A 193 -16.51 -5.08 -0.94
C SER A 193 -16.65 -3.64 -0.43
N GLY A 194 -15.99 -2.66 -1.05
CA GLY A 194 -16.08 -1.24 -0.70
C GLY A 194 -15.41 -0.86 0.61
N GLY A 195 -14.78 -1.79 1.34
CA GLY A 195 -14.15 -1.52 2.64
C GLY A 195 -15.11 -1.37 3.82
N ALA A 196 -16.41 -1.59 3.62
CA ALA A 196 -17.40 -1.55 4.69
C ALA A 196 -17.27 -2.74 5.67
N GLY A 197 -17.77 -2.60 6.89
CA GLY A 197 -17.91 -3.69 7.86
C GLY A 197 -16.76 -3.80 8.87
N PHE A 198 -16.42 -5.04 9.26
CA PHE A 198 -15.49 -5.35 10.36
C PHE A 198 -14.11 -4.67 10.23
N LEU A 199 -13.56 -4.62 9.02
CA LEU A 199 -12.24 -4.03 8.78
C LEU A 199 -12.23 -2.51 9.00
N ALA A 200 -13.30 -1.80 8.66
CA ALA A 200 -13.43 -0.37 8.91
C ALA A 200 -13.38 -0.08 10.42
N LYS A 201 -14.10 -0.88 11.22
CA LYS A 201 -14.10 -0.78 12.69
C LYS A 201 -12.73 -1.12 13.28
N ALA A 202 -12.06 -2.15 12.78
CA ALA A 202 -10.76 -2.60 13.28
C ALA A 202 -9.61 -1.64 12.96
N THR A 203 -9.76 -0.79 11.93
CA THR A 203 -8.71 0.14 11.49
C THR A 203 -8.94 1.58 11.96
N HIS A 204 -9.99 1.84 12.76
CA HIS A 204 -10.44 3.19 13.13
C HIS A 204 -10.66 4.11 11.92
N ALA A 205 -10.95 3.53 10.76
CA ALA A 205 -11.35 4.27 9.59
C ALA A 205 -12.78 4.78 9.83
N GLU A 206 -12.93 5.98 10.37
CA GLU A 206 -14.18 6.73 10.30
C GLU A 206 -14.42 7.11 8.84
N VAL A 207 -15.36 6.43 8.23
CA VAL A 207 -15.41 6.31 6.80
C VAL A 207 -16.49 7.23 6.25
N GLU A 208 -16.06 8.32 5.65
CA GLU A 208 -16.67 8.78 4.40
C GLU A 208 -16.67 7.57 3.44
N ALA A 209 -17.70 7.43 2.59
CA ALA A 209 -17.73 6.31 1.65
C ALA A 209 -16.36 6.23 0.93
N PRO A 210 -15.64 5.09 0.99
CA PRO A 210 -14.28 5.01 0.44
C PRO A 210 -14.22 5.38 -1.04
N GLU A 211 -15.34 5.20 -1.76
CA GLU A 211 -15.51 5.61 -3.14
C GLU A 211 -15.39 7.13 -3.33
N GLU A 212 -15.87 7.95 -2.40
CA GLU A 212 -15.83 9.42 -2.51
C GLU A 212 -14.38 9.92 -2.49
N VAL A 213 -13.56 9.36 -1.61
CA VAL A 213 -12.12 9.69 -1.57
C VAL A 213 -11.40 9.23 -2.83
N LEU A 214 -11.71 8.01 -3.33
CA LEU A 214 -11.15 7.50 -4.57
C LEU A 214 -11.55 8.38 -5.77
N ASP A 215 -12.82 8.75 -5.88
CA ASP A 215 -13.32 9.57 -6.98
C ASP A 215 -12.71 10.98 -6.94
N PHE A 216 -12.53 11.54 -5.74
CA PHE A 216 -11.79 12.79 -5.58
C PHE A 216 -10.32 12.64 -6.03
N CYS A 217 -9.61 11.62 -5.56
CA CYS A 217 -8.24 11.34 -5.98
C CYS A 217 -8.14 11.16 -7.51
N THR A 218 -9.09 10.46 -8.10
CA THR A 218 -9.19 10.28 -9.56
C THR A 218 -9.32 11.61 -10.28
N SER A 219 -10.17 12.51 -9.79
CA SER A 219 -10.40 13.84 -10.39
C SER A 219 -9.16 14.74 -10.30
N GLN A 220 -8.32 14.54 -9.27
CA GLN A 220 -7.09 15.31 -9.04
C GLN A 220 -5.83 14.64 -9.61
N GLY A 221 -5.93 13.42 -10.16
CA GLY A 221 -4.79 12.64 -10.59
C GLY A 221 -3.86 12.20 -9.47
N ILE A 222 -4.36 12.09 -8.24
CA ILE A 222 -3.60 11.64 -7.07
C ILE A 222 -3.63 10.12 -7.00
N PRO A 223 -2.48 9.41 -7.03
CA PRO A 223 -2.40 7.97 -6.84
C PRO A 223 -3.08 7.52 -5.55
N PHE A 224 -3.97 6.53 -5.69
CA PHE A 224 -4.72 5.95 -4.59
C PHE A 224 -4.27 4.52 -4.31
N LEU A 225 -3.83 4.28 -3.07
CA LEU A 225 -3.30 3.01 -2.61
C LEU A 225 -4.36 2.31 -1.74
N PRO A 226 -5.03 1.26 -2.24
CA PRO A 226 -5.96 0.51 -1.41
C PRO A 226 -5.20 -0.36 -0.41
N PHE A 227 -5.33 -0.10 0.90
CA PHE A 227 -4.88 -1.08 1.87
C PHE A 227 -5.94 -2.16 2.11
N PHE A 228 -5.52 -3.39 2.43
CA PHE A 228 -6.34 -4.60 2.42
C PHE A 228 -7.06 -4.85 1.09
N PRO A 229 -6.35 -4.80 -0.04
CA PRO A 229 -6.95 -4.97 -1.36
C PRO A 229 -7.63 -6.34 -1.53
N LEU A 230 -7.21 -7.36 -0.78
CA LEU A 230 -7.73 -8.72 -0.77
C LEU A 230 -8.56 -9.05 0.48
N ALA A 231 -9.04 -8.04 1.23
CA ALA A 231 -9.86 -8.20 2.43
C ALA A 231 -9.30 -9.25 3.41
N VAL A 232 -7.97 -9.22 3.65
CA VAL A 232 -7.24 -10.15 4.53
C VAL A 232 -7.39 -11.63 4.10
N GLY A 233 -7.50 -11.88 2.79
CA GLY A 233 -7.64 -13.23 2.24
C GLY A 233 -9.08 -13.77 2.21
N THR A 234 -10.07 -12.96 2.55
CA THR A 234 -11.49 -13.36 2.47
C THR A 234 -11.88 -13.75 1.04
N PHE A 235 -11.34 -13.05 0.03
CA PHE A 235 -11.62 -13.37 -1.38
C PHE A 235 -10.98 -14.68 -1.87
N ALA A 236 -10.03 -15.25 -1.14
CA ALA A 236 -9.52 -16.60 -1.46
C ALA A 236 -10.55 -17.72 -1.13
N ARG A 237 -11.68 -17.38 -0.53
CA ARG A 237 -12.76 -18.28 -0.14
C ARG A 237 -14.14 -17.80 -0.62
N SER A 238 -14.16 -16.87 -1.61
CA SER A 238 -15.43 -16.33 -2.09
C SER A 238 -16.19 -17.38 -2.91
N HIS A 239 -17.50 -17.29 -2.87
CA HIS A 239 -18.41 -18.00 -3.79
C HIS A 239 -19.22 -16.91 -4.46
N GLY A 240 -19.28 -16.87 -5.80
CA GLY A 240 -20.08 -15.87 -6.49
C GLY A 240 -19.44 -15.31 -7.75
N ALA A 241 -19.65 -14.00 -8.02
CA ALA A 241 -19.18 -13.36 -9.24
C ALA A 241 -17.66 -13.42 -9.41
N LEU A 242 -16.88 -13.28 -8.34
CA LEU A 242 -15.42 -13.41 -8.40
C LEU A 242 -14.99 -14.81 -8.88
N ASP A 243 -15.61 -15.89 -8.35
CA ASP A 243 -15.27 -17.25 -8.76
C ASP A 243 -15.69 -17.52 -10.21
N ALA A 244 -16.87 -17.04 -10.60
CA ALA A 244 -17.37 -17.21 -11.97
C ALA A 244 -16.48 -16.49 -12.98
N VAL A 245 -16.01 -15.29 -12.67
CA VAL A 245 -15.05 -14.53 -13.50
C VAL A 245 -13.68 -15.21 -13.50
N ALA A 246 -13.19 -15.65 -12.33
CA ALA A 246 -11.92 -16.34 -12.21
C ALA A 246 -11.85 -17.59 -13.09
N ALA A 247 -12.91 -18.40 -13.09
CA ALA A 247 -12.99 -19.59 -13.93
C ALA A 247 -12.87 -19.27 -15.44
N ARG A 248 -13.49 -18.17 -15.91
CA ARG A 248 -13.40 -17.74 -17.32
C ARG A 248 -11.99 -17.30 -17.72
N HIS A 249 -11.26 -16.68 -16.79
CA HIS A 249 -9.90 -16.20 -17.03
C HIS A 249 -8.81 -17.23 -16.71
N GLY A 250 -9.16 -18.41 -16.19
CA GLY A 250 -8.17 -19.38 -15.68
C GLY A 250 -7.32 -18.81 -14.55
N ALA A 251 -7.91 -17.93 -13.73
CA ALA A 251 -7.25 -17.16 -12.67
C ALA A 251 -7.84 -17.49 -11.29
N THR A 252 -7.22 -16.98 -10.24
CA THR A 252 -7.77 -17.08 -8.88
C THR A 252 -8.71 -15.90 -8.58
N PRO A 253 -9.68 -16.04 -7.65
CA PRO A 253 -10.52 -14.93 -7.22
C PRO A 253 -9.72 -13.72 -6.69
N ALA A 254 -8.58 -13.98 -6.05
CA ALA A 254 -7.66 -12.91 -5.60
C ALA A 254 -7.08 -12.12 -6.77
N GLN A 255 -6.68 -12.80 -7.85
CA GLN A 255 -6.21 -12.13 -9.07
C GLN A 255 -7.31 -11.28 -9.71
N ILE A 256 -8.55 -11.79 -9.78
CA ILE A 256 -9.69 -11.02 -10.29
C ILE A 256 -9.99 -9.79 -9.43
N ALA A 257 -9.90 -9.91 -8.10
CA ALA A 257 -10.07 -8.78 -7.20
C ALA A 257 -9.01 -7.68 -7.43
N LEU A 258 -7.76 -8.06 -7.65
CA LEU A 258 -6.69 -7.11 -7.99
C LEU A 258 -6.88 -6.48 -9.38
N ALA A 259 -7.26 -7.26 -10.37
CA ALA A 259 -7.59 -6.76 -11.71
C ALA A 259 -8.76 -5.78 -11.69
N TRP A 260 -9.79 -6.08 -10.90
CA TRP A 260 -10.93 -5.19 -10.68
C TRP A 260 -10.50 -3.85 -10.07
N LEU A 261 -9.64 -3.87 -9.04
CA LEU A 261 -9.09 -2.65 -8.46
C LEU A 261 -8.34 -1.80 -9.50
N LEU A 262 -7.48 -2.41 -10.30
CA LEU A 262 -6.75 -1.72 -11.37
C LEU A 262 -7.69 -1.09 -12.41
N ALA A 263 -8.81 -1.76 -12.72
CA ALA A 263 -9.80 -1.27 -13.66
C ALA A 263 -10.72 -0.19 -13.06
N ARG A 264 -10.91 -0.15 -11.72
CA ARG A 264 -11.81 0.79 -11.03
C ARG A 264 -11.40 2.26 -11.21
N SER A 265 -10.10 2.55 -11.28
CA SER A 265 -9.61 3.91 -11.52
C SER A 265 -8.21 3.91 -12.13
N PRO A 266 -7.90 4.87 -13.02
CA PRO A 266 -6.56 5.02 -13.58
C PRO A 266 -5.50 5.40 -12.54
N VAL A 267 -5.88 5.96 -11.39
CA VAL A 267 -4.95 6.33 -10.30
C VAL A 267 -4.75 5.21 -9.27
N MET A 268 -5.36 4.05 -9.47
CA MET A 268 -5.26 2.93 -8.52
C MET A 268 -3.87 2.29 -8.55
N LEU A 269 -3.28 2.10 -7.35
CA LEU A 269 -2.01 1.43 -7.11
C LEU A 269 -2.20 0.38 -5.99
N PRO A 270 -2.69 -0.82 -6.29
CA PRO A 270 -2.81 -1.89 -5.30
C PRO A 270 -1.46 -2.30 -4.73
N ILE A 271 -1.45 -2.59 -3.43
CA ILE A 271 -0.26 -3.01 -2.67
C ILE A 271 -0.51 -4.36 -1.97
N PRO A 272 -0.80 -5.44 -2.70
CA PRO A 272 -1.02 -6.73 -2.08
C PRO A 272 0.23 -7.22 -1.36
N GLY A 273 0.06 -7.64 -0.10
CA GLY A 273 1.14 -8.16 0.75
C GLY A 273 1.03 -9.66 0.95
N THR A 274 2.16 -10.34 0.91
CA THR A 274 2.27 -11.78 1.16
C THR A 274 3.64 -12.16 1.74
N SER A 275 3.71 -13.31 2.39
CA SER A 275 4.96 -14.00 2.79
C SER A 275 5.25 -15.24 1.94
N SER A 276 4.45 -15.50 0.89
CA SER A 276 4.60 -16.64 -0.03
C SER A 276 5.09 -16.17 -1.40
N LEU A 277 6.13 -16.79 -1.92
CA LEU A 277 6.63 -16.56 -3.29
C LEU A 277 5.55 -16.85 -4.35
N ALA A 278 4.82 -17.96 -4.19
CA ALA A 278 3.73 -18.31 -5.11
C ALA A 278 2.64 -17.25 -5.14
N HIS A 279 2.17 -16.79 -3.98
CA HIS A 279 1.15 -15.73 -3.92
C HIS A 279 1.69 -14.38 -4.42
N LEU A 280 3.00 -14.09 -4.29
CA LEU A 280 3.61 -12.90 -4.87
C LEU A 280 3.50 -12.93 -6.40
N GLU A 281 3.86 -14.06 -7.02
CA GLU A 281 3.79 -14.25 -8.47
C GLU A 281 2.34 -14.20 -8.98
N GLU A 282 1.40 -14.84 -8.26
CA GLU A 282 -0.04 -14.75 -8.55
C GLU A 282 -0.55 -13.30 -8.49
N ASN A 283 -0.23 -12.57 -7.41
CA ASN A 283 -0.63 -11.18 -7.26
C ASN A 283 -0.08 -10.31 -8.40
N TRP A 284 1.19 -10.50 -8.76
CA TRP A 284 1.81 -9.76 -9.86
C TRP A 284 1.17 -10.06 -11.21
N ALA A 285 0.88 -11.33 -11.48
CA ALA A 285 0.24 -11.78 -12.71
C ALA A 285 -1.18 -11.20 -12.90
N ALA A 286 -1.86 -10.80 -11.82
CA ALA A 286 -3.15 -10.14 -11.88
C ALA A 286 -3.13 -8.85 -12.73
N SER A 287 -1.98 -8.20 -12.83
CA SER A 287 -1.81 -6.97 -13.61
C SER A 287 -2.00 -7.16 -15.12
N ALA A 288 -1.91 -8.38 -15.62
CA ALA A 288 -2.14 -8.73 -17.03
C ALA A 288 -3.60 -9.11 -17.35
N ILE A 289 -4.48 -9.20 -16.34
CA ILE A 289 -5.88 -9.59 -16.53
C ILE A 289 -6.72 -8.35 -16.89
N HIS A 290 -7.42 -8.44 -18.01
CA HIS A 290 -8.32 -7.39 -18.48
C HIS A 290 -9.76 -7.86 -18.34
N LEU A 291 -10.52 -7.19 -17.47
CA LEU A 291 -11.93 -7.49 -17.25
C LEU A 291 -12.83 -6.70 -18.20
N SER A 292 -13.85 -7.34 -18.74
CA SER A 292 -14.87 -6.66 -19.53
C SER A 292 -15.75 -5.76 -18.67
N PRO A 293 -16.46 -4.76 -19.26
CA PRO A 293 -17.43 -3.95 -18.54
C PRO A 293 -18.54 -4.77 -17.85
N GLU A 294 -18.95 -5.88 -18.44
CA GLU A 294 -19.95 -6.80 -17.88
C GLU A 294 -19.39 -7.50 -16.62
N GLU A 295 -18.15 -7.98 -16.67
CA GLU A 295 -17.48 -8.61 -15.53
C GLU A 295 -17.27 -7.62 -14.38
N LEU A 296 -16.82 -6.40 -14.68
CA LEU A 296 -16.69 -5.34 -13.70
C LEU A 296 -18.03 -5.02 -13.03
N GLY A 297 -19.11 -4.95 -13.82
CA GLY A 297 -20.46 -4.70 -13.32
C GLY A 297 -20.99 -5.83 -12.44
N SER A 298 -20.78 -7.09 -12.83
CA SER A 298 -21.24 -8.26 -12.06
C SER A 298 -20.55 -8.35 -10.69
N ILE A 299 -19.23 -8.12 -10.63
CA ILE A 299 -18.45 -8.09 -9.39
C ILE A 299 -18.94 -6.96 -8.47
N ALA A 300 -19.13 -5.75 -9.03
CA ALA A 300 -19.58 -4.60 -8.26
C ALA A 300 -21.03 -4.75 -7.73
N ALA A 301 -21.89 -5.45 -8.44
CA ALA A 301 -23.27 -5.69 -8.01
C ALA A 301 -23.35 -6.64 -6.82
N GLU A 302 -22.54 -7.71 -6.80
CA GLU A 302 -22.49 -8.65 -5.70
C GLU A 302 -21.89 -8.03 -4.43
N ALA A 303 -20.88 -7.19 -4.58
CA ALA A 303 -20.23 -6.53 -3.47
C ALA A 303 -21.14 -5.59 -2.65
N ARG A 304 -22.29 -5.18 -3.22
CA ARG A 304 -23.29 -4.30 -2.57
C ARG A 304 -24.42 -5.05 -1.87
N ASN A 305 -24.52 -6.37 -2.05
CA ASN A 305 -25.50 -7.24 -1.42
C ASN A 305 -24.91 -7.96 -0.20
#